data_7901cd4169a51d0efc9825b3be7137d9
#
_entry.id   7901cd4169a51d0efc9825b3be7137d9
#
_cell.length_a   1.000
_cell.length_b   1.000
_cell.length_c   1.000
_cell.angle_alpha   90.00
_cell.angle_beta   90.00
_cell.angle_gamma   90.00
#
_symmetry.space_group_name_H-M   'P 1'
#
loop_
_entity.id
_entity.type
_entity.pdbx_description
1 polymer ?
#
loop_
_entity_poly.entity_id
_entity_poly.type
_entity_poly.pdbx_seq_one_letter_code
_entity_poly.pdbx_strand_id
1 'polypeptide(L)'
;MKNRKGIILAGGSGTRLYPLTLAISKQIMPVYDKPMIYYPLSILMQSDIREVLIITTPRDLETFKSLLGDGSQWGMKFEYKVQEKPNGLAEAFIIGEDFIGQDNVAMILGDNMFYGEHLAQKLKEANERENEATIFGYYVKDPRAYGVVEIDENGKAVSIEEKPANPKSNYAVPGLYFYTNEVIEIAKNVKPSARGELEITSINEEYMKRGQLKVEKLGRGMTWFDTGTHDALIETASFVQTIQKRQGLQICCPEEIAFDKGWINSEQLSNLAQKYMKTDYGKYLKDVADDVFGEE
;
A
#
# COMPACT_ATOMS: atom_id res chain seq x y z
N MET A 1 -16.91 10.86 12.39
CA MET A 1 -15.96 10.53 11.29
C MET A 1 -16.50 9.32 10.56
N LYS A 2 -16.55 9.35 9.22
CA LYS A 2 -16.78 8.13 8.45
C LYS A 2 -15.60 7.20 8.66
N ASN A 3 -15.87 5.92 8.87
CA ASN A 3 -14.81 4.92 8.91
C ASN A 3 -14.12 4.84 7.54
N ARG A 4 -12.87 4.36 7.51
CA ARG A 4 -12.18 4.08 6.25
C ARG A 4 -11.66 2.65 6.27
N LYS A 5 -12.00 1.90 5.23
CA LYS A 5 -11.51 0.55 5.02
C LYS A 5 -10.31 0.54 4.08
N GLY A 6 -9.53 -0.51 4.13
CA GLY A 6 -8.36 -0.68 3.28
C GLY A 6 -8.58 -1.71 2.18
N ILE A 7 -7.96 -1.51 1.02
CA ILE A 7 -7.81 -2.53 -0.02
C ILE A 7 -6.32 -2.67 -0.32
N ILE A 8 -5.81 -3.90 -0.27
CA ILE A 8 -4.51 -4.24 -0.83
C ILE A 8 -4.77 -5.00 -2.14
N LEU A 9 -4.36 -4.39 -3.26
CA LEU A 9 -4.45 -5.06 -4.55
C LEU A 9 -3.17 -5.87 -4.79
N ALA A 10 -3.27 -7.17 -4.55
CA ALA A 10 -2.20 -8.15 -4.64
C ALA A 10 -2.41 -9.10 -5.85
N GLY A 11 -3.00 -8.58 -6.90
CA GLY A 11 -3.23 -9.30 -8.16
C GLY A 11 -2.09 -9.10 -9.16
N GLY A 12 -2.36 -9.56 -10.40
CA GLY A 12 -1.45 -9.41 -11.53
C GLY A 12 -0.53 -10.61 -11.74
N SER A 13 -0.11 -10.79 -12.99
CA SER A 13 0.69 -11.95 -13.42
C SER A 13 2.16 -11.91 -13.03
N GLY A 14 2.68 -10.72 -12.64
CA GLY A 14 4.09 -10.54 -12.27
C GLY A 14 5.10 -10.89 -13.39
N THR A 15 4.69 -10.81 -14.66
CA THR A 15 5.51 -11.27 -15.82
C THR A 15 6.86 -10.59 -15.91
N ARG A 16 6.99 -9.35 -15.49
CA ARG A 16 8.27 -8.62 -15.45
C ARG A 16 9.31 -9.24 -14.51
N LEU A 17 8.87 -10.11 -13.60
CA LEU A 17 9.73 -10.82 -12.63
C LEU A 17 9.91 -12.32 -13.00
N TYR A 18 9.52 -12.74 -14.20
CA TYR A 18 9.79 -14.12 -14.63
C TYR A 18 11.31 -14.38 -14.67
N PRO A 19 11.76 -15.61 -14.28
CA PRO A 19 10.96 -16.79 -13.90
C PRO A 19 10.50 -16.82 -12.43
N LEU A 20 10.86 -15.88 -11.55
CA LEU A 20 10.59 -15.90 -10.11
C LEU A 20 9.08 -16.08 -9.80
N THR A 21 8.22 -15.40 -10.55
CA THR A 21 6.77 -15.37 -10.33
C THR A 21 5.98 -16.42 -11.10
N LEU A 22 6.65 -17.42 -11.69
CA LEU A 22 5.96 -18.54 -12.35
C LEU A 22 5.12 -19.36 -11.35
N ALA A 23 5.63 -19.58 -10.15
CA ALA A 23 5.01 -20.43 -9.14
C ALA A 23 4.38 -19.68 -7.96
N ILE A 24 4.76 -18.42 -7.74
CA ILE A 24 4.31 -17.62 -6.60
C ILE A 24 3.92 -16.21 -7.01
N SER A 25 3.01 -15.58 -6.23
CA SER A 25 2.74 -14.16 -6.34
C SER A 25 3.97 -13.33 -5.97
N LYS A 26 4.23 -12.22 -6.69
CA LYS A 26 5.34 -11.32 -6.34
C LYS A 26 5.19 -10.75 -4.92
N GLN A 27 3.97 -10.51 -4.46
CA GLN A 27 3.70 -9.92 -3.16
C GLN A 27 4.02 -10.85 -1.97
N ILE A 28 4.28 -12.13 -2.27
CA ILE A 28 4.74 -13.12 -1.26
C ILE A 28 6.27 -13.25 -1.28
N MET A 29 6.93 -12.78 -2.34
CA MET A 29 8.40 -12.79 -2.39
C MET A 29 8.99 -11.98 -1.25
N PRO A 30 10.17 -12.40 -0.75
CA PRO A 30 10.83 -11.68 0.34
C PRO A 30 11.37 -10.33 -0.14
N VAL A 31 11.17 -9.31 0.67
CA VAL A 31 11.92 -8.06 0.63
C VAL A 31 12.73 -8.01 1.91
N TYR A 32 13.97 -8.40 1.83
CA TYR A 32 14.92 -8.64 2.92
C TYR A 32 14.44 -9.76 3.87
N ASP A 33 13.77 -9.43 4.97
CA ASP A 33 13.47 -10.33 6.08
C ASP A 33 11.98 -10.72 6.21
N LYS A 34 11.11 -10.15 5.38
CA LYS A 34 9.66 -10.39 5.44
C LYS A 34 9.01 -10.40 4.06
N PRO A 35 7.78 -10.97 3.93
CA PRO A 35 7.04 -10.94 2.67
C PRO A 35 6.73 -9.52 2.22
N MET A 36 6.80 -9.27 0.92
CA MET A 36 6.55 -7.95 0.32
C MET A 36 5.23 -7.34 0.78
N ILE A 37 4.16 -8.12 0.92
CA ILE A 37 2.82 -7.62 1.31
C ILE A 37 2.79 -7.00 2.72
N TYR A 38 3.76 -7.30 3.59
CA TYR A 38 3.84 -6.69 4.93
C TYR A 38 4.07 -5.18 4.85
N TYR A 39 4.79 -4.71 3.82
CA TYR A 39 5.06 -3.27 3.64
C TYR A 39 3.78 -2.48 3.33
N PRO A 40 2.98 -2.79 2.29
CA PRO A 40 1.73 -2.08 2.07
C PRO A 40 0.70 -2.28 3.20
N LEU A 41 0.67 -3.46 3.83
CA LEU A 41 -0.18 -3.68 5.01
C LEU A 41 0.19 -2.71 6.15
N SER A 42 1.48 -2.55 6.44
CA SER A 42 1.97 -1.61 7.44
C SER A 42 1.58 -0.16 7.15
N ILE A 43 1.54 0.25 5.88
CA ILE A 43 1.07 1.59 5.49
C ILE A 43 -0.40 1.80 5.84
N LEU A 44 -1.26 0.81 5.58
CA LEU A 44 -2.67 0.88 5.99
C LEU A 44 -2.81 0.90 7.52
N MET A 45 -2.01 0.10 8.22
CA MET A 45 -1.98 0.11 9.69
C MET A 45 -1.55 1.48 10.25
N GLN A 46 -0.48 2.08 9.72
CA GLN A 46 -0.04 3.43 10.08
C GLN A 46 -1.11 4.49 9.80
N SER A 47 -1.98 4.25 8.82
CA SER A 47 -3.15 5.09 8.52
C SER A 47 -4.35 4.84 9.44
N ASP A 48 -4.20 4.09 10.54
CA ASP A 48 -5.28 3.70 11.46
C ASP A 48 -6.40 2.85 10.84
N ILE A 49 -6.11 2.13 9.76
CA ILE A 49 -7.06 1.27 9.05
C ILE A 49 -6.95 -0.16 9.58
N ARG A 50 -8.04 -0.71 10.11
CA ARG A 50 -8.08 -2.05 10.73
C ARG A 50 -8.84 -3.11 9.93
N GLU A 51 -9.75 -2.69 9.04
CA GLU A 51 -10.49 -3.60 8.16
C GLU A 51 -9.88 -3.53 6.76
N VAL A 52 -9.36 -4.65 6.26
CA VAL A 52 -8.63 -4.70 4.99
C VAL A 52 -9.13 -5.83 4.12
N LEU A 53 -9.45 -5.51 2.87
CA LEU A 53 -9.73 -6.47 1.81
C LEU A 53 -8.45 -6.73 1.00
N ILE A 54 -8.03 -7.98 0.95
CA ILE A 54 -6.95 -8.43 0.07
C ILE A 54 -7.57 -8.95 -1.23
N ILE A 55 -7.32 -8.27 -2.35
CA ILE A 55 -7.76 -8.71 -3.67
C ILE A 55 -6.59 -9.36 -4.37
N THR A 56 -6.72 -10.62 -4.74
CA THR A 56 -5.64 -11.43 -5.31
C THR A 56 -6.12 -12.23 -6.54
N THR A 57 -5.23 -13.04 -7.11
CA THR A 57 -5.58 -13.96 -8.19
C THR A 57 -6.20 -15.24 -7.64
N PRO A 58 -6.98 -16.00 -8.46
CA PRO A 58 -7.50 -17.31 -8.04
C PRO A 58 -6.40 -18.26 -7.56
N ARG A 59 -5.23 -18.24 -8.23
CA ARG A 59 -4.08 -19.11 -7.90
C ARG A 59 -3.52 -18.85 -6.50
N ASP A 60 -3.46 -17.57 -6.10
CA ASP A 60 -2.67 -17.17 -4.93
C ASP A 60 -3.53 -16.99 -3.67
N LEU A 61 -4.87 -17.12 -3.78
CA LEU A 61 -5.82 -16.85 -2.69
C LEU A 61 -5.51 -17.62 -1.40
N GLU A 62 -5.34 -18.93 -1.49
CA GLU A 62 -5.09 -19.76 -0.31
C GLU A 62 -3.71 -19.51 0.32
N THR A 63 -2.74 -19.09 -0.49
CA THR A 63 -1.42 -18.71 0.00
C THR A 63 -1.49 -17.42 0.84
N PHE A 64 -2.25 -16.41 0.37
CA PHE A 64 -2.46 -15.19 1.17
C PHE A 64 -3.25 -15.45 2.44
N LYS A 65 -4.29 -16.27 2.40
CA LYS A 65 -5.04 -16.69 3.60
C LYS A 65 -4.14 -17.42 4.60
N SER A 66 -3.27 -18.30 4.12
CA SER A 66 -2.33 -19.02 4.98
C SER A 66 -1.28 -18.10 5.60
N LEU A 67 -0.84 -17.08 4.87
CA LEU A 67 0.17 -16.12 5.34
C LEU A 67 -0.39 -15.12 6.36
N LEU A 68 -1.56 -14.53 6.05
CA LEU A 68 -2.09 -13.37 6.77
C LEU A 68 -3.21 -13.74 7.74
N GLY A 69 -3.83 -14.94 7.61
CA GLY A 69 -4.95 -15.34 8.44
C GLY A 69 -6.17 -14.43 8.27
N ASP A 70 -6.88 -14.20 9.36
CA ASP A 70 -8.03 -13.30 9.44
C ASP A 70 -7.70 -11.90 9.99
N GLY A 71 -6.43 -11.65 10.32
CA GLY A 71 -5.93 -10.39 10.88
C GLY A 71 -6.07 -10.26 12.39
N SER A 72 -6.75 -11.17 13.06
CA SER A 72 -7.01 -11.09 14.51
C SER A 72 -5.73 -11.09 15.35
N GLN A 73 -4.65 -11.72 14.87
CA GLN A 73 -3.34 -11.71 15.51
C GLN A 73 -2.73 -10.31 15.66
N TRP A 74 -3.16 -9.36 14.83
CA TRP A 74 -2.73 -7.95 14.86
C TRP A 74 -3.87 -7.01 15.28
N GLY A 75 -4.97 -7.55 15.82
CA GLY A 75 -6.16 -6.75 16.15
C GLY A 75 -6.86 -6.14 14.94
N MET A 76 -6.67 -6.72 13.76
CA MET A 76 -7.27 -6.34 12.48
C MET A 76 -8.34 -7.34 12.04
N LYS A 77 -9.02 -7.01 10.94
CA LYS A 77 -9.96 -7.91 10.26
C LYS A 77 -9.65 -7.94 8.77
N PHE A 78 -9.38 -9.13 8.23
CA PHE A 78 -9.11 -9.33 6.81
C PHE A 78 -10.26 -10.06 6.12
N GLU A 79 -10.57 -9.58 4.92
CA GLU A 79 -11.42 -10.26 3.96
C GLU A 79 -10.62 -10.50 2.67
N TYR A 80 -11.03 -11.49 1.88
CA TYR A 80 -10.34 -11.90 0.68
C TYR A 80 -11.30 -11.99 -0.49
N LYS A 81 -10.94 -11.39 -1.61
CA LYS A 81 -11.67 -11.52 -2.88
C LYS A 81 -10.70 -11.78 -4.03
N VAL A 82 -11.25 -12.27 -5.13
CA VAL A 82 -10.48 -12.63 -6.31
C VAL A 82 -10.76 -11.65 -7.44
N GLN A 83 -9.70 -11.19 -8.10
CA GLN A 83 -9.74 -10.57 -9.40
C GLN A 83 -9.39 -11.65 -10.44
N GLU A 84 -10.39 -12.09 -11.22
CA GLU A 84 -10.23 -13.20 -12.16
C GLU A 84 -9.27 -12.90 -13.31
N LYS A 85 -9.23 -11.62 -13.75
CA LYS A 85 -8.38 -11.14 -14.83
C LYS A 85 -7.80 -9.78 -14.46
N PRO A 86 -6.62 -9.42 -14.98
CA PRO A 86 -6.01 -8.12 -14.72
C PRO A 86 -6.70 -7.00 -15.52
N ASN A 87 -7.97 -6.72 -15.23
CA ASN A 87 -8.79 -5.73 -15.94
C ASN A 87 -8.46 -4.27 -15.57
N GLY A 88 -7.49 -4.04 -14.70
CA GLY A 88 -7.05 -2.71 -14.26
C GLY A 88 -7.31 -2.46 -12.77
N LEU A 89 -6.72 -1.38 -12.26
CA LEU A 89 -6.74 -1.07 -10.82
C LEU A 89 -8.11 -0.61 -10.32
N ALA A 90 -8.88 0.10 -11.17
CA ALA A 90 -10.18 0.62 -10.81
C ALA A 90 -11.21 -0.50 -10.53
N GLU A 91 -11.04 -1.70 -11.10
CA GLU A 91 -11.92 -2.84 -10.85
C GLU A 91 -11.93 -3.26 -9.36
N ALA A 92 -10.85 -2.95 -8.61
CA ALA A 92 -10.77 -3.26 -7.18
C ALA A 92 -11.94 -2.68 -6.37
N PHE A 93 -12.45 -1.50 -6.74
CA PHE A 93 -13.57 -0.87 -6.04
C PHE A 93 -14.91 -1.52 -6.39
N ILE A 94 -15.05 -2.07 -7.59
CA ILE A 94 -16.24 -2.84 -8.03
C ILE A 94 -16.25 -4.19 -7.30
N ILE A 95 -15.11 -4.90 -7.27
CA ILE A 95 -14.96 -6.16 -6.53
C ILE A 95 -15.17 -5.94 -5.04
N GLY A 96 -14.69 -4.82 -4.51
CA GLY A 96 -14.75 -4.47 -3.09
C GLY A 96 -16.05 -3.81 -2.64
N GLU A 97 -17.05 -3.57 -3.52
CA GLU A 97 -18.26 -2.79 -3.22
C GLU A 97 -18.95 -3.21 -1.92
N ASP A 98 -19.25 -4.50 -1.75
CA ASP A 98 -19.94 -5.01 -0.55
C ASP A 98 -19.08 -4.82 0.71
N PHE A 99 -17.76 -5.02 0.60
CA PHE A 99 -16.82 -4.79 1.69
C PHE A 99 -16.75 -3.33 2.07
N ILE A 100 -16.63 -2.44 1.10
CA ILE A 100 -16.56 -0.97 1.33
C ILE A 100 -17.87 -0.49 1.98
N GLY A 101 -19.01 -0.93 1.46
CA GLY A 101 -20.32 -0.51 1.94
C GLY A 101 -20.52 1.00 1.82
N GLN A 102 -20.73 1.66 2.96
CA GLN A 102 -20.94 3.12 3.04
C GLN A 102 -19.68 3.88 3.52
N ASP A 103 -18.58 3.16 3.78
CA ASP A 103 -17.36 3.75 4.30
C ASP A 103 -16.51 4.38 3.17
N ASN A 104 -15.58 5.24 3.55
CA ASN A 104 -14.51 5.68 2.68
C ASN A 104 -13.49 4.53 2.51
N VAL A 105 -12.61 4.63 1.52
CA VAL A 105 -11.65 3.56 1.25
C VAL A 105 -10.26 4.10 0.94
N ALA A 106 -9.23 3.41 1.45
CA ALA A 106 -7.86 3.57 0.99
C ALA A 106 -7.46 2.33 0.19
N MET A 107 -6.78 2.51 -0.93
CA MET A 107 -6.21 1.41 -1.69
C MET A 107 -4.70 1.57 -1.81
N ILE A 108 -4.00 0.47 -1.61
CA ILE A 108 -2.56 0.39 -1.83
C ILE A 108 -2.22 -0.80 -2.73
N LEU A 109 -1.26 -0.62 -3.63
CA LEU A 109 -0.76 -1.71 -4.45
C LEU A 109 0.18 -2.60 -3.61
N GLY A 110 0.01 -3.90 -3.73
CA GLY A 110 0.70 -4.90 -2.91
C GLY A 110 2.21 -5.01 -3.13
N ASP A 111 2.77 -4.25 -4.07
CA ASP A 111 4.19 -4.16 -4.40
C ASP A 111 4.79 -2.78 -4.15
N ASN A 112 4.06 -1.89 -3.50
CA ASN A 112 4.53 -0.55 -3.18
C ASN A 112 5.02 -0.48 -1.73
N MET A 113 6.21 0.05 -1.55
CA MET A 113 6.81 0.33 -0.25
C MET A 113 7.07 1.81 -0.09
N PHE A 114 6.74 2.34 1.08
CA PHE A 114 7.00 3.73 1.46
C PHE A 114 7.80 3.77 2.76
N TYR A 115 8.73 4.70 2.85
CA TYR A 115 9.52 4.94 4.05
C TYR A 115 9.93 6.41 4.15
N GLY A 116 10.01 6.93 5.35
CA GLY A 116 10.55 8.26 5.61
C GLY A 116 9.91 8.94 6.80
N GLU A 117 10.61 9.95 7.30
CA GLU A 117 10.15 10.81 8.38
C GLU A 117 8.83 11.53 7.99
N HIS A 118 7.94 11.71 8.95
CA HIS A 118 6.60 12.33 8.76
C HIS A 118 5.63 11.54 7.85
N LEU A 119 5.98 10.32 7.40
CA LEU A 119 5.06 9.54 6.58
C LEU A 119 3.77 9.23 7.35
N ALA A 120 3.86 8.77 8.59
CA ALA A 120 2.70 8.46 9.43
C ALA A 120 1.77 9.67 9.60
N GLN A 121 2.32 10.88 9.76
CA GLN A 121 1.54 12.10 9.83
C GLN A 121 0.76 12.36 8.54
N LYS A 122 1.42 12.26 7.37
CA LYS A 122 0.76 12.45 6.06
C LYS A 122 -0.33 11.42 5.80
N LEU A 123 -0.10 10.18 6.23
CA LEU A 123 -1.09 9.11 6.12
C LEU A 123 -2.31 9.40 7.00
N LYS A 124 -2.10 9.85 8.23
CA LYS A 124 -3.17 10.25 9.14
C LYS A 124 -3.98 11.42 8.57
N GLU A 125 -3.31 12.48 8.10
CA GLU A 125 -3.96 13.62 7.45
C GLU A 125 -4.79 13.18 6.23
N ALA A 126 -4.27 12.27 5.40
CA ALA A 126 -5.02 11.73 4.26
C ALA A 126 -6.23 10.90 4.70
N ASN A 127 -6.11 10.14 5.79
CA ASN A 127 -7.20 9.35 6.35
C ASN A 127 -8.32 10.22 6.93
N GLU A 128 -7.99 11.35 7.52
CA GLU A 128 -8.94 12.29 8.13
C GLU A 128 -9.75 13.12 7.11
N ARG A 129 -9.32 13.17 5.84
CA ARG A 129 -10.08 13.86 4.77
C ARG A 129 -11.29 13.06 4.35
N GLU A 130 -12.47 13.49 4.80
CA GLU A 130 -13.73 12.72 4.59
C GLU A 130 -14.39 12.99 3.24
N ASN A 131 -14.18 14.18 2.63
CA ASN A 131 -14.97 14.67 1.51
C ASN A 131 -14.16 14.87 0.22
N GLU A 132 -12.90 14.49 0.20
CA GLU A 132 -12.04 14.59 -0.97
C GLU A 132 -11.13 13.36 -1.11
N ALA A 133 -10.72 13.08 -2.33
CA ALA A 133 -9.70 12.09 -2.60
C ALA A 133 -8.30 12.65 -2.33
N THR A 134 -7.39 11.79 -1.88
CA THR A 134 -5.97 12.12 -1.75
C THR A 134 -5.12 11.13 -2.54
N ILE A 135 -4.26 11.66 -3.39
CA ILE A 135 -3.18 10.93 -4.05
C ILE A 135 -1.84 11.52 -3.62
N PHE A 136 -0.77 10.77 -3.84
CA PHE A 136 0.58 11.22 -3.53
C PHE A 136 1.34 11.56 -4.80
N GLY A 137 2.24 12.52 -4.72
CA GLY A 137 3.16 12.87 -5.81
C GLY A 137 4.60 12.67 -5.35
N TYR A 138 5.33 11.79 -6.02
CA TYR A 138 6.74 11.51 -5.75
C TYR A 138 7.61 11.94 -6.94
N TYR A 139 8.62 12.78 -6.67
CA TYR A 139 9.50 13.26 -7.72
C TYR A 139 10.46 12.17 -8.18
N VAL A 140 10.42 11.85 -9.46
CA VAL A 140 11.32 10.87 -10.10
C VAL A 140 12.05 11.48 -11.28
N LYS A 141 13.19 10.90 -11.63
CA LYS A 141 13.99 11.36 -12.78
C LYS A 141 13.28 11.08 -14.10
N ASP A 142 12.65 9.92 -14.23
CA ASP A 142 11.90 9.51 -15.41
C ASP A 142 10.52 8.98 -15.00
N PRO A 143 9.44 9.75 -15.20
CA PRO A 143 8.10 9.38 -14.76
C PRO A 143 7.31 8.54 -15.78
N ARG A 144 7.85 8.25 -16.97
CA ARG A 144 7.12 7.64 -18.10
C ARG A 144 6.52 6.26 -17.82
N ALA A 145 6.98 5.58 -16.77
CA ALA A 145 6.45 4.27 -16.39
C ALA A 145 5.20 4.34 -15.49
N TYR A 146 4.81 5.54 -15.04
CA TYR A 146 3.82 5.77 -14.00
C TYR A 146 2.70 6.70 -14.46
N GLY A 147 1.63 6.78 -13.69
CA GLY A 147 0.73 7.92 -13.74
C GLY A 147 1.50 9.20 -13.35
N VAL A 148 1.31 10.29 -14.07
CA VAL A 148 2.02 11.55 -13.85
C VAL A 148 1.03 12.64 -13.51
N VAL A 149 1.25 13.35 -12.40
CA VAL A 149 0.44 14.49 -11.99
C VAL A 149 1.21 15.78 -12.19
N GLU A 150 0.59 16.75 -12.86
CA GLU A 150 1.04 18.14 -12.91
C GLU A 150 0.36 18.94 -11.79
N ILE A 151 1.12 19.74 -11.07
CA ILE A 151 0.67 20.45 -9.88
C ILE A 151 1.02 21.92 -10.05
N ASP A 152 0.05 22.81 -9.85
CA ASP A 152 0.25 24.27 -9.91
C ASP A 152 1.01 24.80 -8.69
N GLU A 153 1.23 26.13 -8.69
CA GLU A 153 1.92 26.85 -7.62
C GLU A 153 1.20 26.74 -6.26
N ASN A 154 -0.11 26.50 -6.28
CA ASN A 154 -0.96 26.34 -5.09
C ASN A 154 -1.04 24.90 -4.59
N GLY A 155 -0.35 23.95 -5.26
CA GLY A 155 -0.37 22.52 -4.93
C GLY A 155 -1.62 21.78 -5.44
N LYS A 156 -2.37 22.37 -6.38
CA LYS A 156 -3.56 21.77 -6.99
C LYS A 156 -3.17 20.97 -8.22
N ALA A 157 -3.75 19.79 -8.39
CA ALA A 157 -3.61 19.02 -9.63
C ALA A 157 -4.27 19.76 -10.80
N VAL A 158 -3.52 19.95 -11.90
CA VAL A 158 -4.01 20.57 -13.13
C VAL A 158 -4.10 19.60 -14.29
N SER A 159 -3.30 18.54 -14.29
CA SER A 159 -3.44 17.41 -15.21
C SER A 159 -2.95 16.11 -14.59
N ILE A 160 -3.50 14.99 -15.04
CA ILE A 160 -3.04 13.64 -14.69
C ILE A 160 -3.06 12.83 -15.96
N GLU A 161 -1.97 12.12 -16.25
CA GLU A 161 -1.83 11.31 -17.45
C GLU A 161 -1.22 9.94 -17.10
N GLU A 162 -1.81 8.87 -17.64
CA GLU A 162 -1.29 7.52 -17.45
C GLU A 162 -0.14 7.23 -18.43
N LYS A 163 1.04 6.97 -17.91
CA LYS A 163 2.26 6.60 -18.67
C LYS A 163 2.49 7.46 -19.89
N PRO A 164 2.55 8.80 -19.76
CA PRO A 164 2.67 9.69 -20.90
C PRO A 164 4.03 9.51 -21.60
N ALA A 165 4.03 9.52 -22.93
CA ALA A 165 5.27 9.53 -23.71
C ALA A 165 6.07 10.84 -23.50
N ASN A 166 5.36 11.95 -23.32
CA ASN A 166 5.92 13.29 -23.07
C ASN A 166 5.34 13.84 -21.76
N PRO A 167 5.89 13.48 -20.59
CA PRO A 167 5.33 13.89 -19.29
C PRO A 167 5.46 15.40 -19.09
N LYS A 168 4.40 16.02 -18.55
CA LYS A 168 4.34 17.44 -18.21
C LYS A 168 5.02 17.79 -16.90
N SER A 169 5.24 16.81 -16.05
CA SER A 169 5.94 16.95 -14.77
C SER A 169 6.76 15.71 -14.44
N ASN A 170 7.60 15.81 -13.41
CA ASN A 170 8.35 14.69 -12.86
C ASN A 170 7.69 14.05 -11.62
N TYR A 171 6.44 14.43 -11.30
CA TYR A 171 5.72 13.85 -10.17
C TYR A 171 4.96 12.60 -10.62
N ALA A 172 5.55 11.44 -10.32
CA ALA A 172 4.87 10.15 -10.43
C ALA A 172 3.79 10.01 -9.33
N VAL A 173 2.71 9.32 -9.64
CA VAL A 173 1.66 8.97 -8.67
C VAL A 173 1.93 7.55 -8.16
N PRO A 174 2.42 7.39 -6.92
CA PRO A 174 2.58 6.08 -6.30
C PRO A 174 1.26 5.33 -6.12
N GLY A 175 1.35 4.02 -5.95
CA GLY A 175 0.21 3.15 -5.77
C GLY A 175 -0.43 3.22 -4.38
N LEU A 176 -0.74 4.41 -3.89
CA LEU A 176 -1.43 4.65 -2.63
C LEU A 176 -2.49 5.76 -2.82
N TYR A 177 -3.72 5.44 -2.53
CA TYR A 177 -4.88 6.27 -2.83
C TYR A 177 -5.86 6.28 -1.66
N PHE A 178 -6.41 7.46 -1.32
CA PHE A 178 -7.48 7.61 -0.35
C PHE A 178 -8.68 8.22 -1.07
N TYR A 179 -9.81 7.53 -1.05
CA TYR A 179 -11.01 7.95 -1.77
C TYR A 179 -12.21 8.05 -0.83
N THR A 180 -13.17 8.88 -1.24
CA THR A 180 -14.52 8.87 -0.68
C THR A 180 -15.28 7.64 -1.16
N ASN A 181 -16.41 7.34 -0.53
CA ASN A 181 -17.28 6.24 -0.95
C ASN A 181 -17.75 6.35 -2.42
N GLU A 182 -17.81 7.57 -2.97
CA GLU A 182 -18.19 7.83 -4.37
C GLU A 182 -17.30 7.11 -5.38
N VAL A 183 -16.11 6.65 -4.97
CA VAL A 183 -15.18 5.91 -5.85
C VAL A 183 -15.83 4.68 -6.47
N ILE A 184 -16.77 4.04 -5.79
CA ILE A 184 -17.49 2.85 -6.30
C ILE A 184 -18.26 3.22 -7.57
N GLU A 185 -19.05 4.26 -7.50
CA GLU A 185 -19.85 4.72 -8.66
C GLU A 185 -18.97 5.30 -9.78
N ILE A 186 -17.89 5.99 -9.41
CA ILE A 186 -16.92 6.45 -10.40
C ILE A 186 -16.29 5.25 -11.12
N ALA A 187 -15.83 4.23 -10.38
CA ALA A 187 -15.20 3.03 -10.94
C ALA A 187 -16.13 2.27 -11.91
N LYS A 188 -17.41 2.13 -11.57
CA LYS A 188 -18.42 1.52 -12.46
C LYS A 188 -18.59 2.25 -13.80
N ASN A 189 -18.29 3.54 -13.83
CA ASN A 189 -18.41 4.38 -15.03
C ASN A 189 -17.08 4.56 -15.80
N VAL A 190 -15.96 4.06 -15.29
CA VAL A 190 -14.67 4.08 -15.99
C VAL A 190 -14.77 3.22 -17.26
N LYS A 191 -14.32 3.77 -18.37
CA LYS A 191 -14.19 3.02 -19.64
C LYS A 191 -12.79 2.44 -19.76
N PRO A 192 -12.66 1.23 -20.31
CA PRO A 192 -11.33 0.66 -20.59
C PRO A 192 -10.48 1.59 -21.46
N SER A 193 -9.22 1.73 -21.10
CA SER A 193 -8.23 2.48 -21.88
C SER A 193 -7.87 1.75 -23.19
N ALA A 194 -7.01 2.37 -24.00
CA ALA A 194 -6.46 1.72 -25.19
C ALA A 194 -5.71 0.41 -24.88
N ARG A 195 -5.31 0.19 -23.62
CA ARG A 195 -4.70 -1.06 -23.13
C ARG A 195 -5.73 -2.11 -22.70
N GLY A 196 -7.03 -1.77 -22.73
CA GLY A 196 -8.13 -2.62 -22.24
C GLY A 196 -8.28 -2.64 -20.74
N GLU A 197 -7.62 -1.74 -20.00
CA GLU A 197 -7.62 -1.69 -18.53
C GLU A 197 -8.53 -0.58 -18.00
N LEU A 198 -9.19 -0.82 -16.87
CA LEU A 198 -9.88 0.19 -16.08
C LEU A 198 -8.84 0.94 -15.23
N GLU A 199 -8.40 2.08 -15.77
CA GLU A 199 -7.27 2.82 -15.20
C GLU A 199 -7.67 3.58 -13.93
N ILE A 200 -6.80 3.52 -12.91
CA ILE A 200 -6.94 4.34 -11.70
C ILE A 200 -6.82 5.84 -12.03
N THR A 201 -6.05 6.18 -13.04
CA THR A 201 -5.87 7.55 -13.51
C THR A 201 -7.20 8.18 -13.92
N SER A 202 -8.12 7.41 -14.53
CA SER A 202 -9.46 7.89 -14.87
C SER A 202 -10.31 8.24 -13.64
N ILE A 203 -10.15 7.50 -12.55
CA ILE A 203 -10.79 7.85 -11.26
C ILE A 203 -10.22 9.17 -10.73
N ASN A 204 -8.89 9.31 -10.72
CA ASN A 204 -8.22 10.53 -10.26
C ASN A 204 -8.61 11.76 -11.10
N GLU A 205 -8.73 11.61 -12.43
CA GLU A 205 -9.21 12.66 -13.33
C GLU A 205 -10.64 13.10 -12.97
N GLU A 206 -11.52 12.16 -12.64
CA GLU A 206 -12.90 12.48 -12.28
C GLU A 206 -12.96 13.27 -10.97
N TYR A 207 -12.19 12.86 -9.92
CA TYR A 207 -12.06 13.65 -8.69
C TYR A 207 -11.45 15.03 -8.95
N MET A 208 -10.44 15.12 -9.84
CA MET A 208 -9.83 16.39 -10.23
C MET A 208 -10.84 17.32 -10.91
N LYS A 209 -11.64 16.82 -11.85
CA LYS A 209 -12.71 17.59 -12.54
C LYS A 209 -13.74 18.13 -11.56
N ARG A 210 -14.07 17.38 -10.52
CA ARG A 210 -15.01 17.80 -9.45
C ARG A 210 -14.38 18.77 -8.46
N GLY A 211 -13.07 19.04 -8.55
CA GLY A 211 -12.35 19.87 -7.57
C GLY A 211 -12.17 19.19 -6.21
N GLN A 212 -12.28 17.88 -6.16
CA GLN A 212 -12.22 17.03 -4.95
C GLN A 212 -10.96 16.16 -4.90
N LEU A 213 -9.88 16.56 -5.58
CA LEU A 213 -8.60 15.85 -5.55
C LEU A 213 -7.52 16.66 -4.86
N LYS A 214 -6.98 16.12 -3.77
CA LYS A 214 -5.78 16.61 -3.10
C LYS A 214 -4.55 15.83 -3.54
N VAL A 215 -3.45 16.53 -3.80
CA VAL A 215 -2.14 15.92 -4.03
C VAL A 215 -1.22 16.21 -2.85
N GLU A 216 -0.76 15.16 -2.19
CA GLU A 216 0.25 15.25 -1.14
C GLU A 216 1.63 14.94 -1.72
N LYS A 217 2.53 15.93 -1.69
CA LYS A 217 3.91 15.73 -2.14
C LYS A 217 4.70 14.95 -1.08
N LEU A 218 5.30 13.85 -1.52
CA LEU A 218 6.32 13.15 -0.75
C LEU A 218 7.64 13.90 -0.93
N GLY A 219 8.10 14.52 0.16
CA GLY A 219 9.27 15.40 0.16
C GLY A 219 10.60 14.66 0.18
N ARG A 220 11.70 15.43 0.27
CA ARG A 220 13.04 14.87 0.50
C ARG A 220 13.07 14.13 1.84
N GLY A 221 13.78 13.03 1.89
CA GLY A 221 13.80 12.13 3.07
C GLY A 221 12.71 11.08 3.08
N MET A 222 11.75 11.15 2.14
CA MET A 222 10.80 10.07 1.88
C MET A 222 11.25 9.26 0.68
N THR A 223 11.03 7.97 0.74
CA THR A 223 11.38 7.03 -0.32
C THR A 223 10.16 6.19 -0.68
N TRP A 224 9.95 6.02 -1.97
CA TRP A 224 8.96 5.12 -2.54
C TRP A 224 9.63 4.13 -3.49
N PHE A 225 9.27 2.87 -3.37
CA PHE A 225 9.70 1.81 -4.26
C PHE A 225 8.48 1.13 -4.89
N ASP A 226 8.53 0.95 -6.21
CA ASP A 226 7.72 0.01 -6.98
C ASP A 226 8.59 -1.22 -7.27
N THR A 227 8.34 -2.32 -6.57
CA THR A 227 9.14 -3.55 -6.66
C THR A 227 8.79 -4.39 -7.89
N GLY A 228 8.48 -3.75 -9.01
CA GLY A 228 7.99 -4.37 -10.23
C GLY A 228 9.07 -4.97 -11.14
N THR A 229 10.36 -4.80 -10.85
CA THR A 229 11.50 -5.33 -11.61
C THR A 229 12.51 -6.01 -10.71
N HIS A 230 13.40 -6.84 -11.29
CA HIS A 230 14.46 -7.52 -10.53
C HIS A 230 15.39 -6.53 -9.82
N ASP A 231 15.78 -5.46 -10.52
CA ASP A 231 16.66 -4.42 -9.96
C ASP A 231 15.97 -3.69 -8.81
N ALA A 232 14.71 -3.25 -9.01
CA ALA A 232 13.95 -2.59 -7.96
C ALA A 232 13.74 -3.48 -6.72
N LEU A 233 13.57 -4.80 -6.91
CA LEU A 233 13.44 -5.75 -5.80
C LEU A 233 14.74 -5.82 -4.97
N ILE A 234 15.90 -5.90 -5.64
CA ILE A 234 17.21 -5.91 -4.98
C ILE A 234 17.49 -4.58 -4.29
N GLU A 235 17.23 -3.46 -4.96
CA GLU A 235 17.40 -2.11 -4.40
C GLU A 235 16.57 -1.93 -3.15
N THR A 236 15.30 -2.32 -3.19
CA THR A 236 14.39 -2.23 -2.05
C THR A 236 14.88 -3.10 -0.88
N ALA A 237 15.24 -4.35 -1.14
CA ALA A 237 15.75 -5.25 -0.12
C ALA A 237 17.06 -4.74 0.52
N SER A 238 17.97 -4.19 -0.30
CA SER A 238 19.22 -3.60 0.16
C SER A 238 19.00 -2.34 0.99
N PHE A 239 18.03 -1.51 0.62
CA PHE A 239 17.63 -0.33 1.37
C PHE A 239 17.11 -0.73 2.76
N VAL A 240 16.15 -1.66 2.83
CA VAL A 240 15.58 -2.15 4.08
C VAL A 240 16.68 -2.72 4.98
N GLN A 241 17.52 -3.61 4.44
CA GLN A 241 18.63 -4.18 5.17
C GLN A 241 19.55 -3.12 5.76
N THR A 242 19.90 -2.11 4.96
CA THR A 242 20.82 -1.06 5.39
C THR A 242 20.28 -0.26 6.55
N ILE A 243 19.00 0.19 6.45
CA ILE A 243 18.38 0.98 7.50
C ILE A 243 18.21 0.14 8.77
N GLN A 244 17.62 -1.06 8.68
CA GLN A 244 17.40 -1.92 9.85
C GLN A 244 18.72 -2.28 10.57
N LYS A 245 19.78 -2.59 9.83
CA LYS A 245 21.11 -2.86 10.44
C LYS A 245 21.75 -1.65 11.09
N ARG A 246 21.45 -0.45 10.64
CA ARG A 246 22.00 0.79 11.18
C ARG A 246 21.27 1.29 12.41
N GLN A 247 19.94 1.20 12.39
CA GLN A 247 19.07 1.72 13.46
C GLN A 247 18.77 0.66 14.53
N GLY A 248 18.84 -0.63 14.19
CA GLY A 248 18.40 -1.71 15.07
C GLY A 248 16.86 -1.87 15.12
N LEU A 249 16.12 -1.07 14.35
CA LEU A 249 14.67 -1.06 14.31
C LEU A 249 14.16 -1.71 13.01
N GLN A 250 12.98 -2.32 13.08
CA GLN A 250 12.35 -2.92 11.91
C GLN A 250 11.62 -1.87 11.06
N ILE A 251 11.66 -2.02 9.74
CA ILE A 251 10.83 -1.25 8.82
C ILE A 251 9.55 -2.04 8.53
N CYS A 252 8.37 -1.40 8.69
CA CYS A 252 7.08 -2.00 8.33
C CYS A 252 6.88 -3.38 9.01
N CYS A 253 6.92 -3.38 10.33
CA CYS A 253 6.67 -4.55 11.17
C CYS A 253 5.20 -4.52 11.66
N PRO A 254 4.29 -5.34 11.10
CA PRO A 254 2.88 -5.30 11.48
C PRO A 254 2.63 -5.56 12.97
N GLU A 255 3.41 -6.46 13.58
CA GLU A 255 3.31 -6.80 14.99
C GLU A 255 3.63 -5.61 15.90
N GLU A 256 4.72 -4.92 15.63
CA GLU A 256 5.15 -3.72 16.36
C GLU A 256 4.14 -2.58 16.17
N ILE A 257 3.71 -2.29 14.93
CA ILE A 257 2.71 -1.25 14.67
C ILE A 257 1.40 -1.55 15.40
N ALA A 258 0.96 -2.81 15.44
CA ALA A 258 -0.23 -3.21 16.18
C ALA A 258 -0.08 -3.00 17.68
N PHE A 259 1.10 -3.25 18.22
CA PHE A 259 1.44 -3.02 19.62
C PHE A 259 1.48 -1.52 19.95
N ASP A 260 2.20 -0.71 19.19
CA ASP A 260 2.30 0.75 19.38
C ASP A 260 0.95 1.46 19.31
N LYS A 261 0.06 0.95 18.46
CA LYS A 261 -1.32 1.45 18.36
C LYS A 261 -2.25 0.90 19.45
N GLY A 262 -1.76 0.06 20.35
CA GLY A 262 -2.56 -0.57 21.39
C GLY A 262 -3.64 -1.54 20.88
N TRP A 263 -3.48 -2.04 19.64
CA TRP A 263 -4.40 -3.05 19.09
C TRP A 263 -4.14 -4.44 19.63
N ILE A 264 -2.92 -4.70 20.05
CA ILE A 264 -2.50 -5.88 20.81
C ILE A 264 -1.69 -5.43 22.04
N ASN A 265 -1.65 -6.27 23.07
CA ASN A 265 -0.86 -6.01 24.28
C ASN A 265 0.50 -6.74 24.26
N SER A 266 1.35 -6.48 25.27
CA SER A 266 2.69 -7.07 25.39
C SER A 266 2.66 -8.61 25.44
N GLU A 267 1.67 -9.23 26.11
CA GLU A 267 1.51 -10.68 26.15
C GLU A 267 1.22 -11.25 24.77
N GLN A 268 0.32 -10.61 24.01
CA GLN A 268 0.00 -11.00 22.63
C GLN A 268 1.22 -10.86 21.73
N LEU A 269 1.98 -9.75 21.82
CA LEU A 269 3.21 -9.54 21.06
C LEU A 269 4.26 -10.59 21.42
N SER A 270 4.47 -10.90 22.71
CA SER A 270 5.38 -11.96 23.16
C SER A 270 4.99 -13.33 22.58
N ASN A 271 3.69 -13.64 22.53
CA ASN A 271 3.21 -14.89 21.93
C ASN A 271 3.46 -14.96 20.42
N LEU A 272 3.37 -13.83 19.70
CA LEU A 272 3.76 -13.76 18.28
C LEU A 272 5.26 -13.95 18.11
N ALA A 273 6.08 -13.28 18.94
CA ALA A 273 7.53 -13.43 18.93
C ALA A 273 7.98 -14.88 19.09
N GLN A 274 7.34 -15.69 19.96
CA GLN A 274 7.70 -17.08 20.18
C GLN A 274 7.67 -17.93 18.89
N LYS A 275 6.80 -17.62 17.95
CA LYS A 275 6.72 -18.32 16.64
C LYS A 275 7.99 -18.12 15.80
N TYR A 276 8.70 -17.02 16.04
CA TYR A 276 9.85 -16.58 15.21
C TYR A 276 11.17 -16.52 15.98
N MET A 277 11.25 -17.02 17.23
CA MET A 277 12.41 -16.88 18.12
C MET A 277 13.74 -17.42 17.56
N LYS A 278 13.69 -18.27 16.52
CA LYS A 278 14.89 -18.75 15.82
C LYS A 278 15.46 -17.73 14.83
N THR A 279 14.79 -16.61 14.60
CA THR A 279 15.18 -15.55 13.68
C THR A 279 15.47 -14.25 14.43
N ASP A 280 16.18 -13.35 13.80
CA ASP A 280 16.42 -12.01 14.38
C ASP A 280 15.11 -11.18 14.43
N TYR A 281 14.17 -11.44 13.51
CA TYR A 281 12.83 -10.84 13.55
C TYR A 281 12.08 -11.20 14.85
N GLY A 282 12.07 -12.48 15.24
CA GLY A 282 11.41 -12.90 16.48
C GLY A 282 12.08 -12.38 17.74
N LYS A 283 13.41 -12.29 17.76
CA LYS A 283 14.17 -11.68 18.87
C LYS A 283 13.80 -10.20 19.01
N TYR A 284 13.77 -9.47 17.89
CA TYR A 284 13.34 -8.08 17.86
C TYR A 284 11.95 -7.88 18.45
N LEU A 285 10.95 -8.67 18.03
CA LEU A 285 9.59 -8.61 18.58
C LEU A 285 9.58 -8.87 20.09
N LYS A 286 10.45 -9.75 20.58
CA LYS A 286 10.57 -10.01 22.02
C LYS A 286 11.15 -8.80 22.75
N ASP A 287 12.18 -8.17 22.18
CA ASP A 287 12.80 -6.97 22.75
C ASP A 287 11.80 -5.81 22.80
N VAL A 288 10.97 -5.61 21.77
CA VAL A 288 9.88 -4.65 21.77
C VAL A 288 8.84 -4.98 22.87
N ALA A 289 8.43 -6.24 22.99
CA ALA A 289 7.47 -6.66 24.00
C ALA A 289 7.97 -6.48 25.44
N ASP A 290 9.29 -6.56 25.64
CA ASP A 290 9.97 -6.38 26.94
C ASP A 290 10.40 -4.93 27.19
N ASP A 291 10.02 -3.99 26.31
CA ASP A 291 10.34 -2.55 26.40
C ASP A 291 11.86 -2.27 26.47
N VAL A 292 12.66 -3.05 25.72
CA VAL A 292 14.14 -2.91 25.72
C VAL A 292 14.58 -1.58 25.11
N PHE A 293 13.78 -1.03 24.16
CA PHE A 293 14.13 0.20 23.44
C PHE A 293 13.76 1.49 24.19
N GLY A 294 12.92 1.40 25.24
CA GLY A 294 12.42 2.56 25.98
C GLY A 294 11.46 3.44 25.18
N GLU A 295 10.72 4.30 25.86
CA GLU A 295 9.95 5.36 25.18
C GLU A 295 10.96 6.38 24.60
N GLU A 296 11.01 6.53 23.26
CA GLU A 296 11.59 7.71 22.61
C GLU A 296 10.58 8.86 22.51
#